data_4b5f6cbdf65b5a51d90c90cec30db6e7
#
_entry.id   4b5f6cbdf65b5a51d90c90cec30db6e7
#
_cell.length_a   1.000
_cell.length_b   1.000
_cell.length_c   1.000
_cell.angle_alpha   90.00
_cell.angle_beta   90.00
_cell.angle_gamma   90.00
#
_symmetry.space_group_name_H-M   'P 1'
#
loop_
_entity.id
_entity.type
_entity.pdbx_description
1 polymer ?
#
loop_
_entity_poly.entity_id
_entity_poly.type
_entity_poly.pdbx_seq_one_letter_code
_entity_poly.pdbx_strand_id
1 'polypeptide(L)'
;MSARGSGYDRSPRPRDDLHAAASDPLIWEQHPDKKRYQRDIFDAYFTTLLAAGGALAFEARDDGRIIGCSRYYPAPNAPGEWSIGFTFIERRYWGGGANFALKTLMLDHLFMTEDRVWFHIGRENIRSQRGTAKLGAVLAGDCEADLLGTGNRSFYLAYGLRKDVWADVRRTRDRSRHKTKSSG
;
A
#
# COMPACT_ATOMS: atom_id res chain seq x y z
N MET A 1 -47.48 -11.72 14.18
CA MET A 1 -46.82 -10.66 13.43
C MET A 1 -45.32 -10.93 13.48
N SER A 2 -44.77 -11.46 12.38
CA SER A 2 -43.35 -11.89 12.31
C SER A 2 -42.52 -10.74 11.74
N ALA A 3 -41.62 -10.20 12.54
CA ALA A 3 -40.63 -9.25 12.07
C ALA A 3 -39.57 -9.99 11.25
N ARG A 4 -39.57 -9.79 9.94
CA ARG A 4 -38.50 -10.25 9.05
C ARG A 4 -37.28 -9.37 9.32
N GLY A 5 -36.26 -9.95 9.91
CA GLY A 5 -34.94 -9.34 9.98
C GLY A 5 -34.42 -9.09 8.58
N SER A 6 -34.10 -7.85 8.26
CA SER A 6 -33.38 -7.43 7.08
C SER A 6 -31.99 -8.08 7.13
N GLY A 7 -31.85 -9.22 6.47
CA GLY A 7 -30.55 -9.82 6.20
C GLY A 7 -29.73 -8.85 5.36
N TYR A 8 -28.71 -8.28 5.95
CA TYR A 8 -27.70 -7.50 5.22
C TYR A 8 -27.04 -8.46 4.23
N ASP A 9 -27.36 -8.29 2.94
CA ASP A 9 -26.68 -9.00 1.85
C ASP A 9 -25.20 -8.58 1.87
N ARG A 10 -24.36 -9.47 2.39
CA ARG A 10 -22.89 -9.31 2.44
C ARG A 10 -22.24 -9.80 1.14
N SER A 11 -22.88 -9.60 0.00
CA SER A 11 -22.20 -9.78 -1.28
C SER A 11 -20.98 -8.84 -1.30
N PRO A 12 -19.76 -9.34 -1.53
CA PRO A 12 -18.58 -8.48 -1.55
C PRO A 12 -18.74 -7.42 -2.66
N ARG A 13 -18.74 -6.16 -2.26
CA ARG A 13 -18.70 -5.01 -3.17
C ARG A 13 -17.33 -4.33 -3.08
N PRO A 14 -16.28 -4.94 -3.64
CA PRO A 14 -14.89 -4.50 -3.39
C PRO A 14 -14.65 -3.02 -3.68
N ARG A 15 -15.37 -2.46 -4.66
CA ARG A 15 -15.29 -1.03 -5.00
C ARG A 15 -15.85 -0.15 -3.89
N ASP A 16 -17.02 -0.48 -3.35
CA ASP A 16 -17.69 0.32 -2.33
C ASP A 16 -16.96 0.24 -1.00
N ASP A 17 -16.52 -0.97 -0.62
CA ASP A 17 -15.76 -1.21 0.60
C ASP A 17 -14.39 -0.50 0.55
N LEU A 18 -13.71 -0.57 -0.60
CA LEU A 18 -12.43 0.09 -0.80
C LEU A 18 -12.59 1.62 -0.84
N HIS A 19 -13.67 2.14 -1.44
CA HIS A 19 -13.98 3.57 -1.37
C HIS A 19 -14.23 4.02 0.06
N ALA A 20 -15.00 3.25 0.84
CA ALA A 20 -15.23 3.55 2.26
C ALA A 20 -13.92 3.69 3.04
N ALA A 21 -12.95 2.76 2.82
CA ALA A 21 -11.62 2.83 3.41
C ALA A 21 -10.80 4.04 2.92
N ALA A 22 -11.07 4.56 1.71
CA ALA A 22 -10.38 5.67 1.06
C ALA A 22 -11.02 7.04 1.32
N SER A 23 -12.20 7.11 1.96
CA SER A 23 -13.05 8.30 2.02
C SER A 23 -12.55 9.42 2.93
N ASP A 24 -11.57 9.15 3.82
CA ASP A 24 -10.98 10.19 4.67
C ASP A 24 -10.01 11.07 3.85
N PRO A 25 -10.27 12.39 3.68
CA PRO A 25 -9.40 13.29 2.91
C PRO A 25 -7.96 13.33 3.40
N LEU A 26 -7.72 13.11 4.69
CA LEU A 26 -6.38 13.14 5.29
C LEU A 26 -5.48 12.02 4.79
N ILE A 27 -6.04 10.94 4.23
CA ILE A 27 -5.26 9.90 3.56
C ILE A 27 -4.51 10.49 2.36
N TRP A 28 -5.12 11.43 1.66
CA TRP A 28 -4.68 11.96 0.37
C TRP A 28 -3.99 13.33 0.45
N GLU A 29 -3.90 13.97 1.62
CA GLU A 29 -3.37 15.34 1.77
C GLU A 29 -1.96 15.53 1.19
N GLN A 30 -1.09 14.50 1.28
CA GLN A 30 0.27 14.49 0.76
C GLN A 30 0.40 13.70 -0.56
N HIS A 31 -0.72 13.22 -1.11
CA HIS A 31 -0.74 12.50 -2.37
C HIS A 31 -0.84 13.49 -3.54
N PRO A 32 -0.23 13.22 -4.71
CA PRO A 32 -0.39 14.07 -5.90
C PRO A 32 -1.87 14.32 -6.26
N ASP A 33 -2.70 13.30 -6.13
CA ASP A 33 -4.14 13.39 -6.34
C ASP A 33 -4.86 13.50 -4.99
N LYS A 34 -5.02 14.74 -4.52
CA LYS A 34 -5.62 15.07 -3.20
C LYS A 34 -7.13 14.83 -3.11
N LYS A 35 -7.81 14.66 -4.26
CA LYS A 35 -9.27 14.51 -4.32
C LYS A 35 -9.73 13.05 -4.42
N ARG A 36 -8.83 12.08 -4.32
CA ARG A 36 -9.14 10.65 -4.49
C ARG A 36 -10.14 10.08 -3.48
N TYR A 37 -10.46 10.81 -2.40
CA TYR A 37 -11.54 10.48 -1.48
C TYR A 37 -12.94 10.71 -2.08
N GLN A 38 -13.08 11.54 -3.13
CA GLN A 38 -14.34 11.79 -3.81
C GLN A 38 -14.74 10.59 -4.66
N ARG A 39 -16.01 10.23 -4.63
CA ARG A 39 -16.52 8.99 -5.22
C ARG A 39 -16.24 8.85 -6.71
N ASP A 40 -16.51 9.89 -7.48
CA ASP A 40 -16.29 9.91 -8.93
C ASP A 40 -14.82 9.76 -9.31
N ILE A 41 -13.93 10.46 -8.61
CA ILE A 41 -12.48 10.39 -8.80
C ILE A 41 -11.96 9.01 -8.37
N PHE A 42 -12.47 8.48 -7.25
CA PHE A 42 -12.11 7.16 -6.79
C PHE A 42 -12.55 6.06 -7.78
N ASP A 43 -13.75 6.14 -8.32
CA ASP A 43 -14.27 5.13 -9.26
C ASP A 43 -13.45 5.09 -10.55
N ALA A 44 -13.02 6.24 -11.08
CA ALA A 44 -12.10 6.32 -12.20
C ALA A 44 -10.74 5.70 -11.87
N TYR A 45 -10.17 6.04 -10.71
CA TYR A 45 -8.94 5.45 -10.21
C TYR A 45 -9.05 3.93 -10.03
N PHE A 46 -10.12 3.44 -9.40
CA PHE A 46 -10.36 2.02 -9.17
C PHE A 46 -10.39 1.23 -10.48
N THR A 47 -11.11 1.74 -11.48
CA THR A 47 -11.20 1.13 -12.81
C THR A 47 -9.82 1.04 -13.48
N THR A 48 -9.04 2.13 -13.43
CA THR A 48 -7.69 2.17 -13.98
C THR A 48 -6.75 1.23 -13.23
N LEU A 49 -6.83 1.19 -11.90
CA LEU A 49 -6.00 0.32 -11.06
C LEU A 49 -6.24 -1.17 -11.37
N LEU A 50 -7.50 -1.56 -11.55
CA LEU A 50 -7.86 -2.94 -11.93
C LEU A 50 -7.37 -3.29 -13.33
N ALA A 51 -7.57 -2.41 -14.30
CA ALA A 51 -7.12 -2.61 -15.68
C ALA A 51 -5.59 -2.77 -15.76
N ALA A 52 -4.85 -2.02 -14.93
CA ALA A 52 -3.39 -2.10 -14.86
C ALA A 52 -2.86 -3.37 -14.18
N GLY A 53 -3.71 -4.14 -13.49
CA GLY A 53 -3.39 -5.41 -12.82
C GLY A 53 -2.51 -5.28 -11.57
N GLY A 54 -2.29 -6.38 -10.88
CA GLY A 54 -1.40 -6.48 -9.71
C GLY A 54 -1.93 -5.81 -8.42
N ALA A 55 -3.17 -5.33 -8.41
CA ALA A 55 -3.80 -4.74 -7.24
C ALA A 55 -4.22 -5.80 -6.21
N LEU A 56 -4.01 -5.48 -4.92
CA LEU A 56 -4.37 -6.29 -3.76
C LEU A 56 -5.20 -5.45 -2.80
N ALA A 57 -6.31 -5.97 -2.32
CA ALA A 57 -7.06 -5.41 -1.21
C ALA A 57 -6.59 -6.02 0.11
N PHE A 58 -6.69 -5.24 1.20
CA PHE A 58 -6.35 -5.69 2.55
C PHE A 58 -7.60 -5.76 3.40
N GLU A 59 -7.77 -6.89 4.06
CA GLU A 59 -8.88 -7.12 4.97
C GLU A 59 -8.40 -7.07 6.42
N ALA A 60 -9.21 -6.48 7.30
CA ALA A 60 -9.02 -6.57 8.73
C ALA A 60 -9.38 -8.00 9.19
N ARG A 61 -8.57 -8.56 10.11
CA ARG A 61 -8.75 -9.93 10.57
C ARG A 61 -9.97 -10.13 11.46
N ASP A 62 -10.41 -9.09 12.14
CA ASP A 62 -11.47 -9.12 13.13
C ASP A 62 -12.86 -9.14 12.49
N ASP A 63 -13.07 -8.44 11.39
CA ASP A 63 -14.38 -8.27 10.77
C ASP A 63 -14.42 -8.57 9.27
N GLY A 64 -13.27 -8.88 8.64
CA GLY A 64 -13.15 -9.17 7.21
C GLY A 64 -13.36 -7.95 6.31
N ARG A 65 -13.41 -6.74 6.87
CA ARG A 65 -13.66 -5.51 6.13
C ARG A 65 -12.42 -5.06 5.37
N ILE A 66 -12.60 -4.60 4.14
CA ILE A 66 -11.50 -4.00 3.37
C ILE A 66 -11.06 -2.70 4.04
N ILE A 67 -9.77 -2.57 4.32
CA ILE A 67 -9.15 -1.45 5.03
C ILE A 67 -8.13 -0.68 4.18
N GLY A 68 -7.89 -1.10 2.96
CA GLY A 68 -6.95 -0.46 2.05
C GLY A 68 -6.54 -1.32 0.88
N CYS A 69 -5.61 -0.82 0.09
CA CYS A 69 -5.01 -1.57 -1.02
C CYS A 69 -3.53 -1.25 -1.23
N SER A 70 -2.90 -2.07 -2.05
CA SER A 70 -1.59 -1.82 -2.65
C SER A 70 -1.51 -2.51 -4.01
N ARG A 71 -0.42 -2.30 -4.77
CA ARG A 71 -0.23 -2.90 -6.08
C ARG A 71 1.21 -3.31 -6.28
N TYR A 72 1.41 -4.45 -6.96
CA TYR A 72 2.66 -4.80 -7.61
C TYR A 72 2.67 -4.28 -9.05
N TYR A 73 3.79 -3.75 -9.51
CA TYR A 73 3.95 -3.31 -10.89
C TYR A 73 5.42 -3.34 -11.32
N PRO A 74 5.71 -3.49 -12.64
CA PRO A 74 7.08 -3.43 -13.15
C PRO A 74 7.75 -2.09 -12.80
N ALA A 75 9.00 -2.14 -12.39
CA ALA A 75 9.76 -0.94 -12.04
C ALA A 75 10.14 -0.15 -13.31
N PRO A 76 9.68 1.11 -13.48
CA PRO A 76 9.95 1.87 -14.70
C PRO A 76 11.42 2.28 -14.86
N ASN A 77 12.16 2.35 -13.75
CA ASN A 77 13.58 2.70 -13.71
C ASN A 77 14.53 1.49 -13.69
N ALA A 78 13.99 0.27 -13.64
CA ALA A 78 14.77 -0.97 -13.55
C ALA A 78 14.04 -2.10 -14.29
N PRO A 79 14.20 -2.23 -15.61
CA PRO A 79 13.54 -3.28 -16.40
C PRO A 79 13.81 -4.68 -15.82
N GLY A 80 12.76 -5.46 -15.69
CA GLY A 80 12.81 -6.81 -15.10
C GLY A 80 12.66 -6.86 -13.58
N GLU A 81 12.73 -5.74 -12.86
CA GLU A 81 12.50 -5.67 -11.41
C GLU A 81 11.06 -5.21 -11.09
N TRP A 82 10.63 -5.42 -9.85
CA TRP A 82 9.27 -5.14 -9.41
C TRP A 82 9.19 -4.02 -8.40
N SER A 83 8.04 -3.36 -8.38
CA SER A 83 7.71 -2.26 -7.48
C SER A 83 6.48 -2.58 -6.64
N ILE A 84 6.42 -1.95 -5.45
CA ILE A 84 5.22 -1.87 -4.61
C ILE A 84 4.78 -0.41 -4.51
N GLY A 85 3.52 -0.12 -4.83
CA GLY A 85 2.98 1.23 -4.72
C GLY A 85 1.46 1.25 -4.64
N PHE A 86 0.89 2.45 -4.89
CA PHE A 86 -0.56 2.67 -4.79
C PHE A 86 -1.15 2.25 -3.45
N THR A 87 -0.33 2.33 -2.39
CA THR A 87 -0.72 1.88 -1.06
C THR A 87 -1.45 2.97 -0.32
N PHE A 88 -2.66 2.67 0.12
CA PHE A 88 -3.30 3.40 1.20
C PHE A 88 -3.92 2.42 2.21
N ILE A 89 -4.05 2.89 3.44
CA ILE A 89 -4.72 2.18 4.54
C ILE A 89 -5.61 3.18 5.25
N GLU A 90 -6.79 2.75 5.66
CA GLU A 90 -7.71 3.53 6.48
C GLU A 90 -6.97 4.15 7.69
N ARG A 91 -7.22 5.44 7.94
CA ARG A 91 -6.43 6.23 8.90
C ARG A 91 -6.42 5.67 10.32
N ARG A 92 -7.48 5.01 10.78
CA ARG A 92 -7.54 4.37 12.10
C ARG A 92 -6.44 3.32 12.33
N TYR A 93 -5.88 2.77 11.27
CA TYR A 93 -4.78 1.78 11.32
C TYR A 93 -3.37 2.41 11.24
N TRP A 94 -3.29 3.74 11.17
CA TRP A 94 -1.98 4.40 11.17
C TRP A 94 -1.31 4.32 12.54
N GLY A 95 0.02 4.27 12.56
CA GLY A 95 0.81 4.20 13.80
C GLY A 95 0.82 2.83 14.48
N GLY A 96 -0.15 1.95 14.21
CA GLY A 96 -0.30 0.65 14.89
C GLY A 96 0.49 -0.52 14.30
N GLY A 97 1.34 -0.29 13.31
CA GLY A 97 2.13 -1.37 12.68
C GLY A 97 1.42 -2.07 11.50
N ALA A 98 0.18 -1.74 11.18
CA ALA A 98 -0.58 -2.33 10.06
C ALA A 98 0.15 -2.17 8.72
N ASN A 99 0.66 -0.96 8.43
CA ASN A 99 1.44 -0.74 7.21
C ASN A 99 2.71 -1.61 7.14
N PHE A 100 3.38 -1.84 8.28
CA PHE A 100 4.54 -2.72 8.31
C PHE A 100 4.13 -4.18 8.10
N ALA A 101 3.06 -4.65 8.75
CA ALA A 101 2.56 -6.02 8.57
C ALA A 101 2.20 -6.29 7.10
N LEU A 102 1.51 -5.35 6.48
CA LEU A 102 1.17 -5.37 5.08
C LEU A 102 2.39 -5.42 4.17
N LYS A 103 3.34 -4.49 4.35
CA LYS A 103 4.59 -4.48 3.59
C LYS A 103 5.41 -5.73 3.80
N THR A 104 5.33 -6.32 5.01
CA THR A 104 5.95 -7.62 5.29
C THR A 104 5.43 -8.70 4.36
N LEU A 105 4.11 -8.88 4.26
CA LEU A 105 3.52 -9.88 3.39
C LEU A 105 3.92 -9.68 1.92
N MET A 106 3.88 -8.44 1.47
CA MET A 106 4.21 -8.10 0.08
C MET A 106 5.69 -8.28 -0.24
N LEU A 107 6.58 -7.81 0.64
CA LEU A 107 8.02 -7.90 0.46
C LEU A 107 8.52 -9.33 0.58
N ASP A 108 8.03 -10.08 1.57
CA ASP A 108 8.41 -11.48 1.74
C ASP A 108 8.03 -12.30 0.49
N HIS A 109 6.88 -12.00 -0.14
CA HIS A 109 6.47 -12.63 -1.38
C HIS A 109 7.41 -12.28 -2.55
N LEU A 110 7.69 -10.99 -2.80
CA LEU A 110 8.59 -10.60 -3.89
C LEU A 110 10.02 -11.11 -3.68
N PHE A 111 10.52 -11.07 -2.46
CA PHE A 111 11.87 -11.53 -2.17
C PHE A 111 12.04 -13.06 -2.22
N MET A 112 11.01 -13.83 -2.55
CA MET A 112 11.16 -15.24 -2.95
C MET A 112 11.92 -15.35 -4.28
N THR A 113 11.72 -14.41 -5.20
CA THR A 113 12.28 -14.42 -6.55
C THR A 113 13.18 -13.21 -6.85
N GLU A 114 12.93 -12.07 -6.20
CA GLU A 114 13.61 -10.81 -6.46
C GLU A 114 14.75 -10.54 -5.47
N ASP A 115 15.80 -9.86 -5.93
CA ASP A 115 16.89 -9.36 -5.06
C ASP A 115 16.70 -7.91 -4.65
N ARG A 116 15.84 -7.18 -5.37
CA ARG A 116 15.50 -5.77 -5.12
C ARG A 116 14.05 -5.48 -5.41
N VAL A 117 13.47 -4.59 -4.61
CA VAL A 117 12.10 -4.06 -4.79
C VAL A 117 12.14 -2.55 -4.78
N TRP A 118 11.31 -1.91 -5.62
CA TRP A 118 11.25 -0.47 -5.79
C TRP A 118 9.96 0.12 -5.22
N PHE A 119 10.07 1.42 -4.87
CA PHE A 119 8.94 2.27 -4.47
C PHE A 119 9.07 3.61 -5.17
N HIS A 120 8.04 4.05 -5.89
CA HIS A 120 7.99 5.34 -6.56
C HIS A 120 7.03 6.25 -5.80
N ILE A 121 7.57 7.32 -5.22
CA ILE A 121 6.85 8.14 -4.23
C ILE A 121 6.87 9.59 -4.69
N GLY A 122 5.70 10.25 -4.68
CA GLY A 122 5.61 11.68 -4.98
C GLY A 122 6.49 12.51 -4.03
N ARG A 123 7.15 13.55 -4.55
CA ARG A 123 8.11 14.38 -3.80
C ARG A 123 7.53 14.99 -2.53
N GLU A 124 6.24 15.34 -2.54
CA GLU A 124 5.56 15.93 -1.38
C GLU A 124 5.01 14.90 -0.39
N ASN A 125 5.03 13.62 -0.72
CA ASN A 125 4.50 12.56 0.15
C ASN A 125 5.54 12.12 1.20
N ILE A 126 5.87 13.02 2.10
CA ILE A 126 6.87 12.81 3.17
C ILE A 126 6.49 11.63 4.07
N ARG A 127 5.19 11.43 4.33
CA ARG A 127 4.71 10.30 5.12
C ARG A 127 5.10 8.96 4.48
N SER A 128 4.88 8.80 3.18
CA SER A 128 5.24 7.60 2.44
C SER A 128 6.76 7.41 2.38
N GLN A 129 7.52 8.47 2.13
CA GLN A 129 8.99 8.44 2.12
C GLN A 129 9.55 7.93 3.46
N ARG A 130 9.08 8.50 4.58
CA ARG A 130 9.49 8.07 5.93
C ARG A 130 9.08 6.63 6.22
N GLY A 131 7.88 6.24 5.79
CA GLY A 131 7.39 4.86 5.93
C GLY A 131 8.26 3.86 5.18
N THR A 132 8.66 4.19 3.96
CA THR A 132 9.51 3.38 3.09
C THR A 132 10.95 3.31 3.60
N ALA A 133 11.52 4.43 4.07
CA ALA A 133 12.84 4.44 4.68
C ALA A 133 12.92 3.55 5.94
N LYS A 134 11.84 3.46 6.74
CA LYS A 134 11.76 2.54 7.90
C LYS A 134 11.80 1.06 7.53
N LEU A 135 11.56 0.71 6.26
CA LEU A 135 11.73 -0.64 5.72
C LEU A 135 13.19 -0.94 5.34
N GLY A 136 14.07 0.06 5.39
CA GLY A 136 15.45 -0.04 4.96
C GLY A 136 15.68 0.37 3.49
N ALA A 137 14.65 0.86 2.79
CA ALA A 137 14.80 1.35 1.44
C ALA A 137 15.58 2.66 1.40
N VAL A 138 16.43 2.83 0.40
CA VAL A 138 17.26 4.03 0.21
C VAL A 138 16.85 4.75 -1.07
N LEU A 139 16.93 6.08 -1.05
CA LEU A 139 16.70 6.92 -2.22
C LEU A 139 17.80 6.65 -3.26
N ALA A 140 17.40 6.26 -4.46
CA ALA A 140 18.30 5.96 -5.58
C ALA A 140 18.30 7.07 -6.65
N GLY A 141 17.30 7.95 -6.64
CA GLY A 141 17.21 9.06 -7.58
C GLY A 141 15.78 9.43 -7.94
N ASP A 142 15.65 10.22 -9.00
CA ASP A 142 14.37 10.61 -9.58
C ASP A 142 13.95 9.63 -10.69
N CYS A 143 12.65 9.48 -10.86
CA CYS A 143 12.06 8.68 -11.94
C CYS A 143 10.84 9.40 -12.51
N GLU A 144 10.83 9.60 -13.83
CA GLU A 144 9.64 10.07 -14.55
C GLU A 144 8.95 8.89 -15.22
N ALA A 145 7.69 8.65 -14.84
CA ALA A 145 6.95 7.49 -15.31
C ALA A 145 5.43 7.73 -15.38
N ASP A 146 4.77 6.95 -16.23
CA ASP A 146 3.34 6.71 -16.20
C ASP A 146 3.11 5.35 -15.49
N LEU A 147 2.85 5.39 -14.20
CA LEU A 147 2.74 4.17 -13.39
C LEU A 147 1.40 3.41 -13.58
N LEU A 148 0.42 4.02 -14.24
CA LEU A 148 -0.89 3.42 -14.49
C LEU A 148 -1.16 3.12 -15.97
N GLY A 149 -0.29 3.55 -16.88
CA GLY A 149 -0.49 3.36 -18.32
C GLY A 149 -1.61 4.25 -18.89
N THR A 150 -1.81 5.42 -18.31
CA THR A 150 -2.88 6.36 -18.73
C THR A 150 -2.41 7.40 -19.75
N GLY A 151 -1.14 7.40 -20.10
CA GLY A 151 -0.48 8.45 -20.89
C GLY A 151 0.03 9.63 -20.05
N ASN A 152 -0.29 9.69 -18.77
CA ASN A 152 0.10 10.78 -17.85
C ASN A 152 1.40 10.44 -17.12
N ARG A 153 2.51 11.06 -17.51
CA ARG A 153 3.79 10.92 -16.83
C ARG A 153 3.90 11.89 -15.66
N SER A 154 4.53 11.45 -14.59
CA SER A 154 4.80 12.26 -13.39
C SER A 154 6.18 11.96 -12.83
N PHE A 155 6.72 12.90 -12.03
CA PHE A 155 8.01 12.73 -11.35
C PHE A 155 7.84 12.11 -9.98
N TYR A 156 8.65 11.09 -9.71
CA TYR A 156 8.70 10.36 -8.46
C TYR A 156 10.12 10.28 -7.91
N LEU A 157 10.24 10.14 -6.60
CA LEU A 157 11.46 9.67 -5.96
C LEU A 157 11.47 8.14 -6.00
N ALA A 158 12.53 7.54 -6.56
CA ALA A 158 12.70 6.10 -6.62
C ALA A 158 13.51 5.62 -5.41
N TYR A 159 12.91 4.78 -4.57
CA TYR A 159 13.55 4.12 -3.45
C TYR A 159 13.76 2.64 -3.76
N GLY A 160 14.99 2.16 -3.58
CA GLY A 160 15.33 0.75 -3.74
C GLY A 160 15.52 0.06 -2.39
N LEU A 161 14.95 -1.14 -2.25
CA LEU A 161 15.12 -1.99 -1.08
C LEU A 161 15.73 -3.32 -1.51
N ARG A 162 16.88 -3.67 -0.94
CA ARG A 162 17.54 -4.96 -1.19
C ARG A 162 17.02 -6.04 -0.24
N LYS A 163 17.04 -7.28 -0.71
CA LYS A 163 16.61 -8.47 0.03
C LYS A 163 17.37 -8.66 1.35
N ASP A 164 18.70 -8.50 1.32
CA ASP A 164 19.55 -8.63 2.51
C ASP A 164 19.23 -7.57 3.58
N VAL A 165 19.05 -6.32 3.17
CA VAL A 165 18.65 -5.21 4.07
C VAL A 165 17.28 -5.48 4.70
N TRP A 166 16.32 -5.96 3.90
CA TRP A 166 15.00 -6.33 4.40
C TRP A 166 15.08 -7.45 5.45
N ALA A 167 15.88 -8.47 5.20
CA ALA A 167 16.09 -9.57 6.14
C ALA A 167 16.63 -9.08 7.49
N ASP A 168 17.53 -8.07 7.50
CA ASP A 168 18.06 -7.46 8.73
C ASP A 168 16.98 -6.67 9.49
N VAL A 169 16.18 -5.89 8.79
CA VAL A 169 15.06 -5.14 9.37
C VAL A 169 14.06 -6.10 10.03
N ARG A 170 13.73 -7.21 9.37
CA ARG A 170 12.85 -8.25 9.90
C ARG A 170 13.39 -8.83 11.20
N ARG A 171 14.65 -9.30 11.19
CA ARG A 171 15.31 -9.88 12.38
C ARG A 171 15.33 -8.93 13.57
N THR A 172 15.63 -7.68 13.33
CA THR A 172 15.69 -6.65 14.38
C THR A 172 14.32 -6.43 15.03
N ARG A 173 13.26 -6.38 14.22
CA ARG A 173 11.90 -6.20 14.74
C ARG A 173 11.37 -7.40 15.50
N ASP A 174 11.65 -8.60 15.04
CA ASP A 174 11.22 -9.81 15.72
C ASP A 174 11.88 -9.95 17.11
N ARG A 175 13.16 -9.61 17.22
CA ARG A 175 13.88 -9.55 18.51
C ARG A 175 13.26 -8.52 19.47
N SER A 176 12.87 -7.36 18.98
CA SER A 176 12.24 -6.31 19.80
C SER A 176 10.87 -6.74 20.34
N ARG A 177 10.08 -7.46 19.54
CA ARG A 177 8.77 -8.00 19.95
C ARG A 177 8.88 -9.08 21.03
N HIS A 178 9.91 -9.90 20.98
CA HIS A 178 10.12 -10.95 22.00
C HIS A 178 10.55 -10.36 23.35
N LYS A 179 11.39 -9.29 23.35
CA LYS A 179 11.79 -8.61 24.59
C LYS A 179 10.61 -7.97 25.33
N THR A 180 9.67 -7.37 24.60
CA THR A 180 8.51 -6.71 25.20
C THR A 180 7.51 -7.71 25.80
N LYS A 181 7.45 -8.95 25.29
CA LYS A 181 6.58 -10.01 25.83
C LYS A 181 7.17 -10.74 27.04
N SER A 182 8.47 -10.69 27.29
CA SER A 182 9.12 -11.33 28.43
C SER A 182 9.26 -10.40 29.64
N SER A 183 8.85 -9.12 29.53
CA SER A 183 8.98 -8.12 30.59
C SER A 183 7.61 -7.66 31.14
N GLY A 184 6.53 -8.32 30.81
CA GLY A 184 5.17 -8.10 31.31
C GLY A 184 4.57 -9.40 31.80
#